data_91a6f62efde9b97949d6481733d6a08c
#
_entry.id   91a6f62efde9b97949d6481733d6a08c
#
_cell.length_a   1.000
_cell.length_b   1.000
_cell.length_c   1.000
_cell.angle_alpha   90.00
_cell.angle_beta   90.00
_cell.angle_gamma   90.00
#
_symmetry.space_group_name_H-M   'P 1'
#
loop_
_entity.id
_entity.type
_entity.pdbx_description
1 polymer ?
#
loop_
_entity_poly.entity_id
_entity_poly.type
_entity_poly.pdbx_seq_one_letter_code
_entity_poly.pdbx_strand_id
1 'polypeptide(L)'
;SATGKRSFQVLFGPHNGSTGATLFVGYIPPGRAPWHYHLYDEIVWVWRGAGRFHLESGVEELALGSAFRLTPREVHIVENLSPDEELAVLGIFTPAGSPSAAYLPIAGAG
;
A
#
# COMPACT_ATOMS: atom_id res chain seq x y z
N SER A 1 9.94 -9.25 -3.68
CA SER A 1 8.91 -9.07 -2.66
C SER A 1 7.57 -8.76 -3.31
N ALA A 2 6.48 -9.09 -2.66
CA ALA A 2 5.13 -8.84 -3.16
C ALA A 2 4.81 -7.35 -3.27
N THR A 3 5.52 -6.48 -2.53
CA THR A 3 5.35 -5.03 -2.62
C THR A 3 6.25 -4.39 -3.67
N GLY A 4 7.06 -5.18 -4.38
CA GLY A 4 7.99 -4.67 -5.37
C GLY A 4 9.16 -3.92 -4.72
N LYS A 5 9.57 -2.81 -5.34
CA LYS A 5 10.71 -2.00 -4.87
C LYS A 5 10.28 -0.84 -3.97
N ARG A 6 9.15 -0.94 -3.31
CA ARG A 6 8.70 0.08 -2.38
C ARG A 6 9.63 0.19 -1.19
N SER A 7 9.70 1.39 -0.62
CA SER A 7 10.34 1.62 0.67
C SER A 7 9.33 2.19 1.65
N PHE A 8 9.59 1.96 2.93
CA PHE A 8 8.69 2.38 4.00
C PHE A 8 9.48 3.00 5.13
N GLN A 9 8.88 4.01 5.75
CA GLN A 9 9.36 4.56 7.01
C GLN A 9 8.23 4.41 8.04
N VAL A 10 8.42 3.55 9.02
CA VAL A 10 7.43 3.38 10.08
C VAL A 10 7.62 4.49 11.11
N LEU A 11 6.57 5.30 11.30
CA LEU A 11 6.57 6.39 12.28
C LEU A 11 6.17 5.88 13.65
N PHE A 12 5.11 5.09 13.72
CA PHE A 12 4.68 4.40 14.94
C PHE A 12 4.32 2.96 14.61
N GLY A 13 4.87 2.04 15.37
CA GLY A 13 4.62 0.62 15.21
C GLY A 13 5.09 -0.15 16.43
N PRO A 14 5.18 -1.48 16.36
CA PRO A 14 5.60 -2.29 17.51
C PRO A 14 6.97 -1.88 18.08
N HIS A 15 7.90 -1.41 17.24
CA HIS A 15 9.25 -1.04 17.66
C HIS A 15 9.30 0.17 18.61
N ASN A 16 8.27 0.99 18.63
CA ASN A 16 8.21 2.17 19.51
C ASN A 16 6.91 2.23 20.31
N GLY A 17 6.31 1.07 20.58
CA GLY A 17 5.23 0.91 21.56
C GLY A 17 3.82 0.97 21.01
N SER A 18 3.63 1.17 19.71
CA SER A 18 2.28 1.12 19.13
C SER A 18 1.93 -0.33 18.81
N THR A 19 1.00 -0.90 19.58
CA THR A 19 0.61 -2.30 19.43
C THR A 19 -0.73 -2.48 18.73
N GLY A 20 -1.57 -1.44 18.68
CA GLY A 20 -2.89 -1.50 18.04
C GLY A 20 -2.85 -1.14 16.56
N ALA A 21 -1.92 -0.29 16.15
CA ALA A 21 -1.85 0.19 14.78
C ALA A 21 -0.41 0.51 14.38
N THR A 22 -0.16 0.52 13.07
CA THR A 22 1.09 1.02 12.50
C THR A 22 0.78 2.24 11.63
N LEU A 23 1.54 3.32 11.83
CA LEU A 23 1.51 4.50 10.97
C LEU A 23 2.82 4.57 10.21
N PHE A 24 2.75 4.68 8.89
CA PHE A 24 3.95 4.67 8.05
C PHE A 24 3.85 5.65 6.89
N VAL A 25 5.00 6.03 6.36
CA VAL A 25 5.10 6.70 5.07
C VAL A 25 5.65 5.67 4.07
N GLY A 26 5.00 5.57 2.92
CA GLY A 26 5.43 4.68 1.85
C GLY A 26 5.87 5.47 0.63
N TYR A 27 6.90 4.97 -0.04
CA TYR A 27 7.43 5.55 -1.27
C TYR A 27 7.37 4.49 -2.36
N ILE A 28 6.65 4.81 -3.43
CA ILE A 28 6.36 3.87 -4.52
C ILE A 28 7.07 4.36 -5.77
N PRO A 29 8.09 3.62 -6.25
CA PRO A 29 8.78 4.01 -7.48
C PRO A 29 7.86 3.88 -8.69
N PRO A 30 8.25 4.46 -9.84
CA PRO A 30 7.50 4.30 -11.08
C PRO A 30 7.18 2.84 -11.40
N GLY A 31 6.00 2.60 -11.94
CA GLY A 31 5.56 1.27 -12.29
C GLY A 31 4.60 0.67 -11.28
N ARG A 32 4.52 -0.65 -11.28
CA ARG A 32 3.56 -1.38 -10.45
C ARG A 32 4.17 -2.65 -9.88
N ALA A 33 3.75 -2.99 -8.66
CA ALA A 33 4.04 -4.26 -8.04
C ALA A 33 3.14 -5.36 -8.62
N PRO A 34 3.42 -6.64 -8.36
CA PRO A 34 2.46 -7.70 -8.64
C PRO A 34 1.16 -7.50 -7.86
N TRP A 35 0.08 -8.12 -8.34
CA TRP A 35 -1.12 -8.23 -7.55
C TRP A 35 -0.79 -8.87 -6.20
N HIS A 36 -1.23 -8.25 -5.09
CA HIS A 36 -0.95 -8.74 -3.74
C HIS A 36 -2.07 -8.36 -2.78
N TYR A 37 -2.02 -8.92 -1.58
CA TYR A 37 -2.95 -8.57 -0.51
C TYR A 37 -2.22 -8.53 0.83
N HIS A 38 -2.87 -7.89 1.80
CA HIS A 38 -2.43 -7.83 3.18
C HIS A 38 -3.48 -8.50 4.08
N LEU A 39 -3.08 -8.83 5.31
CA LEU A 39 -3.99 -9.41 6.31
C LEU A 39 -4.52 -8.36 7.29
N TYR A 40 -4.08 -7.13 7.15
CA TYR A 40 -4.52 -6.03 8.01
C TYR A 40 -5.53 -5.13 7.30
N ASP A 41 -6.22 -4.30 8.09
CA ASP A 41 -7.15 -3.28 7.61
C ASP A 41 -6.37 -1.96 7.49
N GLU A 42 -6.41 -1.33 6.33
CA GLU A 42 -5.52 -0.21 6.01
C GLU A 42 -6.27 0.97 5.42
N ILE A 43 -5.88 2.18 5.85
CA ILE A 43 -6.31 3.43 5.22
C ILE A 43 -5.05 4.13 4.71
N VAL A 44 -5.10 4.61 3.48
CA VAL A 44 -3.96 5.24 2.80
C VAL A 44 -4.37 6.59 2.24
N TRP A 45 -3.48 7.57 2.40
CA TRP A 45 -3.66 8.92 1.89
C TRP A 45 -2.46 9.32 1.04
N VAL A 46 -2.72 9.85 -0.17
CA VAL A 46 -1.68 10.29 -1.10
C VAL A 46 -1.28 11.72 -0.76
N TRP A 47 0.01 11.94 -0.47
CA TRP A 47 0.51 13.27 -0.16
C TRP A 47 1.49 13.83 -1.20
N ARG A 48 1.93 13.01 -2.17
CA ARG A 48 2.77 13.45 -3.29
C ARG A 48 2.61 12.51 -4.46
N GLY A 49 2.46 13.10 -5.66
CA GLY A 49 2.40 12.33 -6.90
C GLY A 49 0.98 11.96 -7.30
N ALA A 50 0.89 11.09 -8.30
CA ALA A 50 -0.35 10.59 -8.85
C ALA A 50 -0.17 9.14 -9.31
N GLY A 51 -1.26 8.40 -9.37
CA GLY A 51 -1.20 7.00 -9.77
C GLY A 51 -2.56 6.40 -9.99
N ARG A 52 -2.61 5.07 -9.96
CA ARG A 52 -3.84 4.30 -10.07
C ARG A 52 -3.91 3.23 -9.01
N PHE A 53 -5.11 3.07 -8.47
CA PHE A 53 -5.42 2.03 -7.52
C PHE A 53 -6.23 0.96 -8.23
N HIS A 54 -5.63 -0.22 -8.41
CA HIS A 54 -6.23 -1.34 -9.11
C HIS A 54 -6.83 -2.33 -8.11
N LEU A 55 -8.10 -2.60 -8.26
CA LEU A 55 -8.82 -3.67 -7.58
C LEU A 55 -9.32 -4.65 -8.64
N GLU A 56 -9.71 -5.85 -8.22
CA GLU A 56 -10.32 -6.81 -9.14
C GLU A 56 -11.63 -6.26 -9.74
N SER A 57 -12.32 -5.38 -9.01
CA SER A 57 -13.59 -4.77 -9.46
C SER A 57 -13.40 -3.56 -10.36
N GLY A 58 -12.21 -3.02 -10.51
CA GLY A 58 -11.97 -1.85 -11.34
C GLY A 58 -10.75 -1.05 -10.93
N VAL A 59 -10.63 0.16 -11.48
CA VAL A 59 -9.48 1.03 -11.31
C VAL A 59 -9.95 2.40 -10.87
N GLU A 60 -9.27 2.99 -9.88
CA GLU A 60 -9.51 4.36 -9.43
C GLU A 60 -8.25 5.20 -9.63
N GLU A 61 -8.44 6.44 -10.08
CA GLU A 61 -7.33 7.39 -10.22
C GLU A 61 -6.96 7.95 -8.85
N LEU A 62 -5.65 8.07 -8.62
CA LEU A 62 -5.10 8.64 -7.40
C LEU A 62 -4.40 9.95 -7.70
N ALA A 63 -4.69 10.97 -6.92
CA ALA A 63 -4.04 12.28 -7.00
C ALA A 63 -3.70 12.75 -5.59
N LEU A 64 -3.00 13.88 -5.48
CA LEU A 64 -2.72 14.49 -4.19
C LEU A 64 -4.01 14.67 -3.39
N GLY A 65 -4.03 14.17 -2.17
CA GLY A 65 -5.19 14.22 -1.29
C GLY A 65 -6.18 13.08 -1.43
N SER A 66 -5.99 12.19 -2.42
CA SER A 66 -6.83 10.98 -2.53
C SER A 66 -6.61 10.07 -1.33
N ALA A 67 -7.69 9.47 -0.85
CA ALA A 67 -7.63 8.46 0.20
C ALA A 67 -8.35 7.20 -0.26
N PHE A 68 -7.86 6.06 0.19
CA PHE A 68 -8.49 4.78 -0.10
C PHE A 68 -8.33 3.82 1.07
N ARG A 69 -9.18 2.81 1.11
CA ARG A 69 -9.16 1.79 2.15
C ARG A 69 -8.96 0.42 1.52
N LEU A 70 -8.13 -0.39 2.18
CA LEU A 70 -7.90 -1.78 1.83
C LEU A 70 -8.39 -2.65 2.97
N THR A 71 -9.35 -3.51 2.69
CA THR A 71 -9.81 -4.51 3.65
C THR A 71 -8.84 -5.70 3.67
N PRO A 72 -8.81 -6.47 4.77
CA PRO A 72 -7.98 -7.68 4.80
C PRO A 72 -8.27 -8.59 3.61
N ARG A 73 -7.20 -9.12 3.02
CA ARG A 73 -7.21 -10.04 1.87
C ARG A 73 -7.70 -9.46 0.54
N GLU A 74 -7.94 -8.16 0.47
CA GLU A 74 -8.33 -7.52 -0.79
C GLU A 74 -7.13 -7.42 -1.73
N VAL A 75 -7.21 -8.10 -2.87
CA VAL A 75 -6.12 -8.14 -3.86
C VAL A 75 -6.10 -6.82 -4.62
N HIS A 76 -4.93 -6.21 -4.67
CA HIS A 76 -4.79 -4.86 -5.21
C HIS A 76 -3.38 -4.58 -5.74
N ILE A 77 -3.28 -3.46 -6.47
CA ILE A 77 -2.00 -2.84 -6.85
C ILE A 77 -2.16 -1.33 -6.72
N VAL A 78 -1.15 -0.66 -6.17
CA VAL A 78 -1.01 0.79 -6.30
C VAL A 78 0.07 1.04 -7.33
N GLU A 79 -0.30 1.69 -8.41
CA GLU A 79 0.59 1.98 -9.53
C GLU A 79 1.01 3.43 -9.52
N ASN A 80 2.31 3.68 -9.70
CA ASN A 80 2.85 5.02 -9.89
C ASN A 80 3.00 5.26 -11.40
N LEU A 81 2.28 6.25 -11.90
CA LEU A 81 2.28 6.58 -13.34
C LEU A 81 3.39 7.56 -13.75
N SER A 82 4.11 8.14 -12.78
CA SER A 82 5.23 9.01 -13.11
C SER A 82 6.36 8.20 -13.76
N PRO A 83 7.06 8.77 -14.76
CA PRO A 83 8.23 8.09 -15.33
C PRO A 83 9.48 8.19 -14.46
N ASP A 84 9.55 9.12 -13.52
CA ASP A 84 10.80 9.47 -12.83
C ASP A 84 10.67 9.88 -11.37
N GLU A 85 9.45 10.04 -10.83
CA GLU A 85 9.24 10.49 -9.46
C GLU A 85 8.52 9.45 -8.63
N GLU A 86 8.79 9.45 -7.32
CA GLU A 86 8.08 8.56 -6.39
C GLU A 86 6.68 9.07 -6.09
N LEU A 87 5.75 8.14 -5.95
CA LEU A 87 4.44 8.37 -5.36
C LEU A 87 4.59 8.17 -3.85
N ALA A 88 4.17 9.14 -3.07
CA ALA A 88 4.30 9.06 -1.62
C ALA A 88 2.94 9.00 -0.93
N VAL A 89 2.83 8.09 0.02
CA VAL A 89 1.59 7.84 0.74
C VAL A 89 1.84 7.84 2.25
N LEU A 90 0.81 8.20 3.00
CA LEU A 90 0.75 8.00 4.44
C LEU A 90 -0.27 6.92 4.70
N GLY A 91 0.11 5.88 5.42
CA GLY A 91 -0.78 4.77 5.71
C GLY A 91 -0.89 4.46 7.18
N ILE A 92 -2.05 3.96 7.57
CA ILE A 92 -2.28 3.43 8.91
C ILE A 92 -3.00 2.10 8.76
N PHE A 93 -2.56 1.08 9.51
CA PHE A 93 -3.22 -0.22 9.48
C PHE A 93 -3.31 -0.87 10.84
N THR A 94 -4.27 -1.75 10.98
CA THR A 94 -4.52 -2.55 12.18
C THR A 94 -4.73 -4.02 11.82
N PRO A 95 -4.23 -4.97 12.63
CA PRO A 95 -3.36 -4.77 13.80
C PRO A 95 -1.98 -4.26 13.41
N ALA A 96 -1.21 -3.81 14.39
CA ALA A 96 0.15 -3.34 14.14
C ALA A 96 1.03 -4.46 13.55
N GLY A 97 1.98 -4.05 12.69
CA GLY A 97 2.87 -4.99 12.02
C GLY A 97 3.81 -4.27 11.07
N SER A 98 4.26 -4.97 10.03
CA SER A 98 5.16 -4.43 9.01
C SER A 98 4.40 -4.03 7.75
N PRO A 99 4.66 -2.83 7.18
CA PRO A 99 4.06 -2.42 5.90
C PRO A 99 4.43 -3.34 4.73
N SER A 100 5.55 -4.07 4.84
CA SER A 100 5.97 -4.99 3.79
C SER A 100 5.37 -6.38 3.90
N ALA A 101 4.54 -6.63 4.91
CA ALA A 101 3.85 -7.90 5.08
C ALA A 101 2.73 -8.05 4.04
N ALA A 102 3.07 -8.57 2.89
CA ALA A 102 2.18 -8.71 1.75
C ALA A 102 2.35 -10.11 1.15
N TYR A 103 1.29 -10.59 0.52
CA TYR A 103 1.20 -11.95 0.00
C TYR A 103 0.73 -11.93 -1.45
N LEU A 104 1.27 -12.84 -2.26
CA LEU A 104 0.79 -13.03 -3.63
C LEU A 104 -0.47 -13.91 -3.62
N PRO A 105 -1.44 -13.64 -4.53
CA PRO A 105 -2.57 -14.54 -4.70
C PRO A 105 -2.09 -15.93 -5.07
N ILE A 106 -2.80 -16.96 -4.60
CA ILE A 106 -2.44 -18.34 -4.91
C ILE A 106 -2.66 -18.59 -6.41
N ALA A 107 -1.61 -19.05 -7.12
CA ALA A 107 -1.69 -19.35 -8.53
C ALA A 107 -2.71 -20.47 -8.77
N GLY A 108 -3.62 -20.25 -9.72
CA GLY A 108 -4.65 -21.22 -10.05
C GLY A 108 -5.85 -21.23 -9.11
N ALA A 109 -5.89 -20.37 -8.12
CA ALA A 109 -7.01 -20.26 -7.18
C ALA A 109 -8.14 -19.36 -7.73
N GLY A 110 -7.91 -18.72 -8.85
CA GLY A 110 -8.88 -17.85 -9.47
C GLY A 110 -8.94 -18.06 -10.94
#